data_e619c0e3484cb491e0c5344ada07f47d
#
_entry.id   e619c0e3484cb491e0c5344ada07f47d
#
_cell.length_a   1.000
_cell.length_b   1.000
_cell.length_c   1.000
_cell.angle_alpha   90.00
_cell.angle_beta   90.00
_cell.angle_gamma   90.00
#
_symmetry.space_group_name_H-M   'P 1'
#
loop_
_entity.id
_entity.type
_entity.pdbx_description
1 polymer ?
#
loop_
_entity_poly.entity_id
_entity_poly.type
_entity_poly.pdbx_seq_one_letter_code
_entity_poly.pdbx_strand_id
1 'polypeptide(L)'
;ARVAISEEMAGKVICMELDTRMVKILNERFSLYDNFEIIHDDILKVDLKSIIKREKENKNIKEAKIVANLPYYITTPIIMKLLEEKLDLKTITVMVQKEVADRLTALPGTKKSGAITYGVYYYAKAEEVLEVLPESFIPAPEVTSEVIQFKIRKEPPVFVGDDKKMFQIIKCAFTQRRKTLLNSLVNTNIFNSKEHGSKILKEVNLKENVRPEELTLEDFARIAELL
;
A
#
# COMPACT_ATOMS: atom_id res chain seq x y z
N ALA A 1 -10.79 11.90 12.13
CA ALA A 1 -9.77 10.98 12.71
C ALA A 1 -9.60 11.29 14.19
N ARG A 2 -9.67 10.28 15.08
CA ARG A 2 -9.25 10.45 16.47
C ARG A 2 -7.77 10.11 16.54
N VAL A 3 -6.94 11.13 16.63
CA VAL A 3 -5.52 10.93 16.96
C VAL A 3 -5.40 10.98 18.49
N ALA A 4 -4.98 9.89 19.11
CA ALA A 4 -4.60 9.90 20.51
C ALA A 4 -3.20 10.50 20.61
N ILE A 5 -3.10 11.75 21.00
CA ILE A 5 -1.83 12.42 21.26
C ILE A 5 -1.65 12.46 22.77
N SER A 6 -0.66 11.74 23.28
CA SER A 6 -0.06 12.04 24.56
C SER A 6 1.31 12.68 24.30
N GLU A 7 1.63 13.77 24.95
CA GLU A 7 2.95 14.42 24.85
C GLU A 7 4.11 13.45 25.18
N GLU A 8 3.83 12.44 25.97
CA GLU A 8 4.77 11.40 26.35
C GLU A 8 5.06 10.37 25.24
N MET A 9 4.18 10.25 24.21
CA MET A 9 4.26 9.17 23.21
C MET A 9 4.76 9.62 21.83
N ALA A 10 4.65 10.90 21.46
CA ALA A 10 5.09 11.42 20.16
C ALA A 10 5.74 12.78 20.30
N GLY A 11 7.00 12.89 19.90
CA GLY A 11 7.73 14.17 19.89
C GLY A 11 7.16 15.19 18.90
N LYS A 12 6.51 14.76 17.82
CA LYS A 12 5.79 15.59 16.83
C LYS A 12 4.67 14.79 16.19
N VAL A 13 3.54 15.42 16.00
CA VAL A 13 2.39 14.89 15.24
C VAL A 13 2.07 15.83 14.09
N ILE A 14 2.06 15.30 12.87
CA ILE A 14 1.63 16.03 11.67
C ILE A 14 0.36 15.39 11.16
N CYS A 15 -0.74 16.13 11.21
CA CYS A 15 -2.03 15.70 10.71
C CYS A 15 -2.24 16.22 9.28
N MET A 16 -2.58 15.34 8.35
CA MET A 16 -2.98 15.71 6.99
C MET A 16 -4.48 15.58 6.85
N GLU A 17 -5.15 16.65 6.46
CA GLU A 17 -6.59 16.70 6.35
C GLU A 17 -7.00 17.54 5.13
N LEU A 18 -7.94 17.01 4.34
CA LEU A 18 -8.45 17.67 3.14
C LEU A 18 -9.73 18.49 3.39
N ASP A 19 -10.56 18.07 4.35
CA ASP A 19 -11.81 18.77 4.67
C ASP A 19 -11.54 20.02 5.51
N THR A 20 -11.82 21.19 4.92
CA THR A 20 -11.65 22.50 5.57
C THR A 20 -12.38 22.61 6.91
N ARG A 21 -13.55 21.96 7.06
CA ARG A 21 -14.32 21.96 8.32
C ARG A 21 -13.57 21.20 9.41
N MET A 22 -13.01 20.05 9.05
CA MET A 22 -12.22 19.24 9.98
C MET A 22 -10.92 19.95 10.37
N VAL A 23 -10.26 20.63 9.42
CA VAL A 23 -9.06 21.44 9.69
C VAL A 23 -9.35 22.50 10.75
N LYS A 24 -10.49 23.21 10.67
CA LYS A 24 -10.90 24.21 11.69
C LYS A 24 -11.07 23.57 13.07
N ILE A 25 -11.82 22.45 13.15
CA ILE A 25 -12.06 21.72 14.39
C ILE A 25 -10.76 21.22 15.01
N LEU A 26 -9.86 20.70 14.20
CA LEU A 26 -8.56 20.20 14.65
C LEU A 26 -7.67 21.33 15.17
N ASN A 27 -7.62 22.47 14.48
CA ASN A 27 -6.89 23.66 14.94
C ASN A 27 -7.39 24.17 16.30
N GLU A 28 -8.70 24.26 16.49
CA GLU A 28 -9.29 24.66 17.76
C GLU A 28 -8.98 23.64 18.88
N ARG A 29 -9.14 22.35 18.57
CA ARG A 29 -9.00 21.27 19.56
C ARG A 29 -7.57 21.05 20.02
N PHE A 30 -6.59 21.24 19.12
CA PHE A 30 -5.17 21.02 19.38
C PHE A 30 -4.35 22.29 19.47
N SER A 31 -4.99 23.46 19.64
CA SER A 31 -4.34 24.78 19.74
C SER A 31 -3.32 24.92 20.88
N LEU A 32 -3.44 24.10 21.92
CA LEU A 32 -2.55 24.13 23.10
C LEU A 32 -1.36 23.14 22.98
N TYR A 33 -1.25 22.42 21.86
CA TYR A 33 -0.18 21.42 21.68
C TYR A 33 0.86 21.94 20.71
N ASP A 34 2.04 22.31 21.22
CA ASP A 34 3.17 22.81 20.42
C ASP A 34 3.78 21.77 19.48
N ASN A 35 3.56 20.49 19.77
CA ASN A 35 4.03 19.37 18.99
C ASN A 35 3.04 18.90 17.90
N PHE A 36 1.92 19.62 17.69
CA PHE A 36 0.90 19.30 16.71
C PHE A 36 0.93 20.30 15.55
N GLU A 37 0.90 19.78 14.31
CA GLU A 37 0.87 20.56 13.07
C GLU A 37 -0.18 20.01 12.12
N ILE A 38 -0.93 20.88 11.45
CA ILE A 38 -1.90 20.48 10.43
C ILE A 38 -1.42 20.93 9.07
N ILE A 39 -1.41 19.99 8.12
CA ILE A 39 -1.21 20.25 6.70
C ILE A 39 -2.56 20.08 6.01
N HIS A 40 -3.13 21.20 5.53
CA HIS A 40 -4.39 21.20 4.81
C HIS A 40 -4.13 20.92 3.33
N ASP A 41 -4.02 19.66 2.97
CA ASP A 41 -3.75 19.23 1.60
C ASP A 41 -4.17 17.77 1.35
N ASP A 42 -4.16 17.36 0.07
CA ASP A 42 -4.41 16.01 -0.37
C ASP A 42 -3.16 15.14 -0.17
N ILE A 43 -3.27 14.11 0.66
CA ILE A 43 -2.19 13.15 0.94
C ILE A 43 -1.55 12.59 -0.35
N LEU A 44 -2.31 12.48 -1.44
CA LEU A 44 -1.79 11.99 -2.72
C LEU A 44 -0.89 13.01 -3.43
N LYS A 45 -0.95 14.29 -3.06
CA LYS A 45 -0.18 15.39 -3.65
C LYS A 45 0.97 15.87 -2.79
N VAL A 46 0.89 15.65 -1.47
CA VAL A 46 1.89 16.12 -0.50
C VAL A 46 3.22 15.42 -0.71
N ASP A 47 4.30 16.18 -0.65
CA ASP A 47 5.68 15.66 -0.60
C ASP A 47 6.04 15.21 0.83
N LEU A 48 5.65 13.98 1.13
CA LEU A 48 5.91 13.36 2.43
C LEU A 48 7.41 13.20 2.72
N LYS A 49 8.22 12.99 1.68
CA LYS A 49 9.65 12.79 1.81
C LYS A 49 10.35 14.03 2.37
N SER A 50 10.00 15.20 1.83
CA SER A 50 10.52 16.48 2.33
C SER A 50 10.07 16.79 3.75
N ILE A 51 8.81 16.48 4.10
CA ILE A 51 8.29 16.66 5.46
C ILE A 51 9.05 15.79 6.46
N ILE A 52 9.17 14.48 6.20
CA ILE A 52 9.86 13.54 7.08
C ILE A 52 11.34 13.95 7.25
N LYS A 53 11.99 14.35 6.15
CA LYS A 53 13.37 14.82 6.19
C LYS A 53 13.53 16.07 7.07
N ARG A 54 12.68 17.08 6.85
CA ARG A 54 12.65 18.32 7.66
C ARG A 54 12.56 18.03 9.16
N GLU A 55 11.64 17.15 9.55
CA GLU A 55 11.44 16.85 10.96
C GLU A 55 12.59 16.06 11.56
N LYS A 56 13.17 15.13 10.83
CA LYS A 56 14.35 14.36 11.31
C LYS A 56 15.59 15.24 11.48
N GLU A 57 15.82 16.21 10.59
CA GLU A 57 16.94 17.14 10.66
C GLU A 57 16.80 18.14 11.81
N ASN A 58 15.59 18.62 12.09
CA ASN A 58 15.36 19.73 13.01
C ASN A 58 15.19 19.33 14.49
N LYS A 59 14.85 18.10 14.84
CA LYS A 59 14.32 17.79 16.18
C LYS A 59 14.79 16.51 16.85
N ASN A 60 15.89 15.92 16.49
CA ASN A 60 16.32 14.63 17.06
C ASN A 60 15.25 13.51 16.96
N ILE A 61 14.37 13.60 15.97
CA ILE A 61 13.34 12.60 15.74
C ILE A 61 14.01 11.35 15.17
N LYS A 62 14.00 10.27 15.95
CA LYS A 62 14.68 9.02 15.58
C LYS A 62 13.87 8.19 14.58
N GLU A 63 12.55 8.20 14.68
CA GLU A 63 11.66 7.33 13.93
C GLU A 63 10.41 8.10 13.46
N ALA A 64 10.01 7.87 12.22
CA ALA A 64 8.74 8.32 11.69
C ALA A 64 7.78 7.13 11.51
N LYS A 65 6.51 7.34 11.82
CA LYS A 65 5.44 6.36 11.68
C LYS A 65 4.22 7.05 11.07
N ILE A 66 3.44 6.32 10.30
CA ILE A 66 2.15 6.79 9.79
C ILE A 66 1.03 6.00 10.45
N VAL A 67 -0.01 6.70 10.90
CA VAL A 67 -1.24 6.11 11.41
C VAL A 67 -2.41 6.77 10.69
N ALA A 68 -3.29 6.00 10.03
CA ALA A 68 -4.40 6.55 9.29
C ALA A 68 -5.65 5.66 9.31
N ASN A 69 -6.80 6.31 9.44
CA ASN A 69 -8.09 5.72 9.07
C ASN A 69 -8.41 6.18 7.65
N LEU A 70 -8.25 5.28 6.68
CA LEU A 70 -8.32 5.63 5.26
C LEU A 70 -9.76 5.59 4.74
N PRO A 71 -10.19 6.56 3.90
CA PRO A 71 -11.43 6.45 3.15
C PRO A 71 -11.39 5.24 2.22
N TYR A 72 -12.44 4.42 2.24
CA TYR A 72 -12.46 3.14 1.54
C TYR A 72 -12.22 3.23 0.03
N TYR A 73 -12.71 4.32 -0.60
CA TYR A 73 -12.61 4.53 -2.05
C TYR A 73 -11.21 4.88 -2.57
N ILE A 74 -10.28 5.33 -1.69
CA ILE A 74 -8.91 5.68 -2.07
C ILE A 74 -7.83 4.95 -1.27
N THR A 75 -8.21 3.90 -0.54
CA THR A 75 -7.28 3.11 0.30
C THR A 75 -6.07 2.61 -0.49
N THR A 76 -6.30 1.94 -1.63
CA THR A 76 -5.22 1.37 -2.46
C THR A 76 -4.24 2.43 -2.99
N PRO A 77 -4.68 3.53 -3.61
CA PRO A 77 -3.77 4.59 -4.05
C PRO A 77 -2.91 5.16 -2.92
N ILE A 78 -3.48 5.39 -1.74
CA ILE A 78 -2.73 5.93 -0.60
C ILE A 78 -1.68 4.95 -0.12
N ILE A 79 -2.05 3.68 0.11
CA ILE A 79 -1.09 2.65 0.57
C ILE A 79 0.05 2.50 -0.43
N MET A 80 -0.24 2.41 -1.74
CA MET A 80 0.80 2.27 -2.75
C MET A 80 1.72 3.48 -2.79
N LYS A 81 1.19 4.72 -2.75
CA LYS A 81 2.01 5.93 -2.64
C LYS A 81 2.98 5.85 -1.45
N LEU A 82 2.47 5.51 -0.26
CA LEU A 82 3.27 5.44 0.96
C LEU A 82 4.40 4.39 0.89
N LEU A 83 4.18 3.31 0.14
CA LEU A 83 5.16 2.24 -0.03
C LEU A 83 6.17 2.55 -1.15
N GLU A 84 5.70 3.04 -2.31
CA GLU A 84 6.53 3.28 -3.50
C GLU A 84 7.47 4.48 -3.34
N GLU A 85 7.11 5.49 -2.55
CA GLU A 85 7.96 6.67 -2.30
C GLU A 85 9.22 6.35 -1.47
N LYS A 86 9.34 5.11 -0.96
CA LYS A 86 10.50 4.65 -0.16
C LYS A 86 10.83 5.64 0.97
N LEU A 87 9.79 6.03 1.70
CA LEU A 87 9.87 6.95 2.82
C LEU A 87 10.67 6.32 3.97
N ASP A 88 11.45 7.14 4.67
CA ASP A 88 12.19 6.70 5.87
C ASP A 88 11.23 6.55 7.07
N LEU A 89 10.39 5.52 6.99
CA LEU A 89 9.37 5.15 7.98
C LEU A 89 9.72 3.83 8.66
N LYS A 90 9.39 3.73 9.94
CA LYS A 90 9.45 2.46 10.67
C LYS A 90 8.24 1.59 10.39
N THR A 91 7.04 2.17 10.52
CA THR A 91 5.76 1.48 10.31
C THR A 91 4.72 2.39 9.68
N ILE A 92 3.80 1.77 8.97
CA ILE A 92 2.56 2.37 8.51
C ILE A 92 1.42 1.54 9.11
N THR A 93 0.54 2.16 9.88
CA THR A 93 -0.63 1.49 10.48
C THR A 93 -1.90 2.10 9.91
N VAL A 94 -2.75 1.30 9.29
CA VAL A 94 -3.96 1.77 8.64
C VAL A 94 -5.17 0.94 9.04
N MET A 95 -6.33 1.59 9.10
CA MET A 95 -7.62 0.91 9.19
C MET A 95 -8.27 0.90 7.82
N VAL A 96 -8.68 -0.29 7.37
CA VAL A 96 -9.25 -0.57 6.05
C VAL A 96 -10.42 -1.54 6.17
N GLN A 97 -11.21 -1.72 5.09
CA GLN A 97 -12.22 -2.78 5.04
C GLN A 97 -11.57 -4.17 5.10
N LYS A 98 -12.24 -5.14 5.74
CA LYS A 98 -11.71 -6.50 5.91
C LYS A 98 -11.36 -7.19 4.58
N GLU A 99 -12.15 -7.01 3.54
CA GLU A 99 -11.82 -7.56 2.21
C GLU A 99 -10.51 -6.98 1.64
N VAL A 100 -10.24 -5.70 1.91
CA VAL A 100 -8.98 -5.05 1.50
C VAL A 100 -7.83 -5.56 2.37
N ALA A 101 -8.05 -5.67 3.69
CA ALA A 101 -7.08 -6.24 4.64
C ALA A 101 -6.63 -7.64 4.22
N ASP A 102 -7.57 -8.52 3.86
CA ASP A 102 -7.30 -9.87 3.36
C ASP A 102 -6.33 -9.89 2.16
N ARG A 103 -6.43 -8.88 1.28
CA ARG A 103 -5.51 -8.77 0.12
C ARG A 103 -4.17 -8.17 0.49
N LEU A 104 -4.15 -7.25 1.46
CA LEU A 104 -2.93 -6.61 1.94
C LEU A 104 -2.03 -7.57 2.72
N THR A 105 -2.64 -8.51 3.45
CA THR A 105 -1.94 -9.51 4.28
C THR A 105 -1.73 -10.85 3.58
N ALA A 106 -2.38 -11.07 2.43
CA ALA A 106 -2.20 -12.28 1.63
C ALA A 106 -0.74 -12.45 1.18
N LEU A 107 -0.34 -13.69 1.00
CA LEU A 107 0.94 -14.01 0.36
C LEU A 107 0.76 -14.10 -1.16
N PRO A 108 1.74 -13.63 -1.97
CA PRO A 108 1.80 -13.91 -3.40
C PRO A 108 1.60 -15.40 -3.71
N GLY A 109 0.93 -15.74 -4.81
CA GLY A 109 0.67 -17.13 -5.18
C GLY A 109 -0.52 -17.77 -4.48
N THR A 110 -1.37 -17.00 -3.81
CA THR A 110 -2.58 -17.49 -3.14
C THR A 110 -3.85 -16.93 -3.77
N LYS A 111 -4.99 -17.63 -3.60
CA LYS A 111 -6.30 -17.21 -4.14
C LYS A 111 -6.75 -15.82 -3.69
N LYS A 112 -6.27 -15.35 -2.54
CA LYS A 112 -6.57 -14.01 -2.02
C LYS A 112 -5.70 -12.92 -2.65
N SER A 113 -4.66 -13.28 -3.42
CA SER A 113 -3.74 -12.32 -4.02
C SER A 113 -4.46 -11.38 -5.00
N GLY A 114 -4.03 -10.14 -5.01
CA GLY A 114 -4.37 -9.12 -5.96
C GLY A 114 -3.14 -8.27 -6.29
N ALA A 115 -3.21 -7.36 -7.24
CA ALA A 115 -2.05 -6.53 -7.60
C ALA A 115 -1.41 -5.84 -6.39
N ILE A 116 -2.24 -5.36 -5.45
CA ILE A 116 -1.75 -4.69 -4.23
C ILE A 116 -0.96 -5.64 -3.31
N THR A 117 -1.30 -6.93 -3.29
CA THR A 117 -0.59 -7.95 -2.49
C THR A 117 0.90 -7.97 -2.81
N TYR A 118 1.24 -7.93 -4.10
CA TYR A 118 2.63 -7.95 -4.56
C TYR A 118 3.39 -6.68 -4.21
N GLY A 119 2.74 -5.52 -4.32
CA GLY A 119 3.32 -4.25 -3.90
C GLY A 119 3.61 -4.23 -2.39
N VAL A 120 2.63 -4.62 -1.58
CA VAL A 120 2.82 -4.73 -0.12
C VAL A 120 3.92 -5.73 0.22
N TYR A 121 3.89 -6.93 -0.35
CA TYR A 121 4.88 -7.98 -0.09
C TYR A 121 6.31 -7.54 -0.46
N TYR A 122 6.46 -6.75 -1.53
CA TYR A 122 7.76 -6.22 -1.97
C TYR A 122 8.32 -5.17 -1.02
N TYR A 123 7.50 -4.21 -0.58
CA TYR A 123 7.97 -3.06 0.22
C TYR A 123 7.89 -3.27 1.72
N ALA A 124 7.00 -4.15 2.21
CA ALA A 124 6.71 -4.29 3.63
C ALA A 124 6.33 -5.72 4.02
N LYS A 125 6.32 -5.97 5.34
CA LYS A 125 5.63 -7.11 5.95
C LYS A 125 4.35 -6.60 6.58
N ALA A 126 3.19 -7.06 6.08
CA ALA A 126 1.89 -6.71 6.62
C ALA A 126 1.48 -7.69 7.72
N GLU A 127 0.93 -7.16 8.81
CA GLU A 127 0.42 -7.93 9.95
C GLU A 127 -0.95 -7.38 10.35
N GLU A 128 -1.91 -8.26 10.60
CA GLU A 128 -3.19 -7.94 11.20
C GLU A 128 -2.98 -7.58 12.67
N VAL A 129 -3.56 -6.46 13.13
CA VAL A 129 -3.40 -5.96 14.48
C VAL A 129 -4.69 -6.11 15.27
N LEU A 130 -5.81 -5.69 14.68
CA LEU A 130 -7.10 -5.60 15.37
C LEU A 130 -8.24 -5.62 14.35
N GLU A 131 -9.25 -6.44 14.62
CA GLU A 131 -10.55 -6.38 13.95
C GLU A 131 -11.44 -5.32 14.61
N VAL A 132 -12.13 -4.50 13.80
CA VAL A 132 -13.02 -3.43 14.28
C VAL A 132 -14.42 -3.66 13.71
N LEU A 133 -15.34 -4.02 14.62
CA LEU A 133 -16.72 -4.35 14.26
C LEU A 133 -17.50 -3.07 13.88
N PRO A 134 -18.56 -3.20 13.04
CA PRO A 134 -19.39 -2.08 12.62
C PRO A 134 -19.95 -1.23 13.75
N GLU A 135 -20.28 -1.85 14.88
CA GLU A 135 -20.87 -1.18 16.06
C GLU A 135 -19.91 -0.15 16.70
N SER A 136 -18.62 -0.21 16.36
CA SER A 136 -17.62 0.74 16.85
C SER A 136 -17.69 2.11 16.14
N PHE A 137 -18.56 2.26 15.13
CA PHE A 137 -18.66 3.48 14.32
C PHE A 137 -20.05 4.13 14.44
N ILE A 138 -20.12 5.44 14.25
CA ILE A 138 -21.36 6.23 14.14
C ILE A 138 -21.29 7.12 12.90
N PRO A 139 -22.10 6.87 11.86
CA PRO A 139 -22.98 5.72 11.67
C PRO A 139 -22.18 4.42 11.46
N ALA A 140 -22.78 3.28 11.80
CA ALA A 140 -22.18 1.98 11.59
C ALA A 140 -22.05 1.68 10.09
N PRO A 141 -20.87 1.25 9.58
CA PRO A 141 -20.70 0.79 8.21
C PRO A 141 -21.34 -0.60 8.03
N GLU A 142 -21.55 -1.01 6.77
CA GLU A 142 -22.10 -2.32 6.42
C GLU A 142 -21.08 -3.47 6.57
N VAL A 143 -19.78 -3.14 6.68
CA VAL A 143 -18.67 -4.09 6.65
C VAL A 143 -17.74 -3.91 7.84
N THR A 144 -17.18 -5.01 8.30
CA THR A 144 -16.10 -5.03 9.31
C THR A 144 -14.85 -4.34 8.76
N SER A 145 -14.16 -3.62 9.62
CA SER A 145 -12.85 -3.03 9.34
C SER A 145 -11.75 -3.79 10.06
N GLU A 146 -10.53 -3.60 9.61
CA GLU A 146 -9.35 -4.22 10.20
C GLU A 146 -8.19 -3.24 10.22
N VAL A 147 -7.45 -3.25 11.32
CA VAL A 147 -6.22 -2.48 11.47
C VAL A 147 -5.05 -3.33 11.04
N ILE A 148 -4.32 -2.86 10.03
CA ILE A 148 -3.13 -3.50 9.48
C ILE A 148 -1.91 -2.65 9.78
N GLN A 149 -0.83 -3.29 10.19
CA GLN A 149 0.48 -2.66 10.33
C GLN A 149 1.44 -3.17 9.27
N PHE A 150 2.06 -2.26 8.53
CA PHE A 150 3.15 -2.53 7.61
C PHE A 150 4.48 -2.19 8.29
N LYS A 151 5.36 -3.17 8.38
CA LYS A 151 6.77 -3.00 8.76
C LYS A 151 7.59 -2.86 7.48
N ILE A 152 8.15 -1.67 7.25
CA ILE A 152 8.86 -1.38 6.00
C ILE A 152 10.12 -2.24 5.91
N ARG A 153 10.33 -2.88 4.76
CA ARG A 153 11.53 -3.68 4.49
C ARG A 153 12.71 -2.77 4.18
N LYS A 154 13.88 -3.15 4.63
CA LYS A 154 15.15 -2.50 4.25
C LYS A 154 15.57 -2.90 2.84
N GLU A 155 15.31 -4.16 2.47
CA GLU A 155 15.62 -4.76 1.18
C GLU A 155 14.41 -5.51 0.65
N PRO A 156 14.16 -5.48 -0.66
CA PRO A 156 13.06 -6.24 -1.26
C PRO A 156 13.35 -7.73 -1.17
N PRO A 157 12.31 -8.60 -1.09
CA PRO A 157 12.48 -10.05 -1.03
C PRO A 157 12.96 -10.65 -2.35
N VAL A 158 12.82 -9.91 -3.45
CA VAL A 158 13.25 -10.30 -4.80
C VAL A 158 13.96 -9.13 -5.44
N PHE A 159 15.15 -9.38 -5.99
CA PHE A 159 15.88 -8.40 -6.78
C PHE A 159 15.49 -8.56 -8.25
N VAL A 160 15.19 -7.45 -8.91
CA VAL A 160 14.85 -7.37 -10.34
C VAL A 160 15.50 -6.11 -10.93
N GLY A 161 15.98 -6.22 -12.16
CA GLY A 161 16.67 -5.09 -12.83
C GLY A 161 15.77 -3.86 -13.02
N ASP A 162 14.48 -4.07 -13.29
CA ASP A 162 13.48 -3.01 -13.46
C ASP A 162 12.22 -3.33 -12.65
N ASP A 163 12.15 -2.81 -11.42
CA ASP A 163 11.01 -2.98 -10.52
C ASP A 163 9.74 -2.31 -11.09
N LYS A 164 9.86 -1.20 -11.80
CA LYS A 164 8.70 -0.52 -12.40
C LYS A 164 8.06 -1.37 -13.49
N LYS A 165 8.88 -1.98 -14.34
CA LYS A 165 8.41 -2.91 -15.37
C LYS A 165 7.71 -4.12 -14.76
N MET A 166 8.28 -4.72 -13.72
CA MET A 166 7.66 -5.82 -12.99
C MET A 166 6.29 -5.42 -12.44
N PHE A 167 6.17 -4.27 -11.79
CA PHE A 167 4.88 -3.80 -11.26
C PHE A 167 3.88 -3.43 -12.34
N GLN A 168 4.33 -2.93 -13.50
CA GLN A 168 3.47 -2.74 -14.67
C GLN A 168 2.88 -4.07 -15.15
N ILE A 169 3.70 -5.12 -15.24
CA ILE A 169 3.25 -6.47 -15.62
C ILE A 169 2.24 -6.99 -14.61
N ILE A 170 2.52 -6.89 -13.31
CA ILE A 170 1.58 -7.29 -12.24
C ILE A 170 0.26 -6.54 -12.39
N LYS A 171 0.28 -5.22 -12.52
CA LYS A 171 -0.93 -4.41 -12.70
C LYS A 171 -1.74 -4.88 -13.91
N CYS A 172 -1.09 -5.10 -15.04
CA CYS A 172 -1.72 -5.58 -16.29
C CYS A 172 -2.29 -6.99 -16.12
N ALA A 173 -1.59 -7.89 -15.44
CA ALA A 173 -2.04 -9.25 -15.16
C ALA A 173 -3.38 -9.28 -14.41
N PHE A 174 -3.56 -8.37 -13.44
CA PHE A 174 -4.77 -8.31 -12.60
C PHE A 174 -5.91 -7.44 -13.14
N THR A 175 -5.78 -6.86 -14.34
CA THR A 175 -6.87 -6.06 -14.95
C THR A 175 -8.11 -6.88 -15.27
N GLN A 176 -7.94 -8.18 -15.54
CA GLN A 176 -9.02 -9.08 -15.98
C GLN A 176 -9.11 -10.32 -15.08
N ARG A 177 -9.74 -10.19 -13.91
CA ARG A 177 -9.80 -11.24 -12.83
C ARG A 177 -10.20 -12.65 -13.29
N ARG A 178 -10.93 -12.82 -14.40
CA ARG A 178 -11.40 -14.13 -14.89
C ARG A 178 -10.56 -14.70 -16.03
N LYS A 179 -9.51 -14.02 -16.46
CA LYS A 179 -8.65 -14.44 -17.57
C LYS A 179 -7.37 -15.11 -17.05
N THR A 180 -6.77 -15.94 -17.91
CA THR A 180 -5.42 -16.46 -17.67
C THR A 180 -4.39 -15.33 -17.76
N LEU A 181 -3.20 -15.52 -17.18
CA LEU A 181 -2.10 -14.58 -17.28
C LEU A 181 -1.77 -14.26 -18.75
N LEU A 182 -1.64 -15.28 -19.61
CA LEU A 182 -1.40 -15.13 -21.04
C LEU A 182 -2.39 -14.17 -21.70
N ASN A 183 -3.68 -14.40 -21.51
CA ASN A 183 -4.70 -13.57 -22.13
C ASN A 183 -4.71 -12.14 -21.57
N SER A 184 -4.48 -11.96 -20.27
CA SER A 184 -4.42 -10.63 -19.65
C SER A 184 -3.26 -9.82 -20.20
N LEU A 185 -2.06 -10.41 -20.30
CA LEU A 185 -0.86 -9.73 -20.77
C LEU A 185 -0.86 -9.47 -22.29
N VAL A 186 -1.50 -10.33 -23.08
CA VAL A 186 -1.74 -10.05 -24.52
C VAL A 186 -2.73 -8.90 -24.69
N ASN A 187 -3.84 -8.90 -23.95
CA ASN A 187 -4.87 -7.86 -24.05
C ASN A 187 -4.37 -6.47 -23.58
N THR A 188 -3.34 -6.43 -22.78
CA THR A 188 -2.70 -5.19 -22.28
C THR A 188 -1.42 -4.82 -23.04
N ASN A 189 -1.14 -5.51 -24.16
CA ASN A 189 0.04 -5.30 -24.99
C ASN A 189 1.39 -5.46 -24.27
N ILE A 190 1.43 -6.19 -23.15
CA ILE A 190 2.68 -6.62 -22.52
C ILE A 190 3.31 -7.75 -23.34
N PHE A 191 2.50 -8.72 -23.76
CA PHE A 191 2.91 -9.72 -24.76
C PHE A 191 2.44 -9.26 -26.15
N ASN A 192 3.36 -9.29 -27.12
CA ASN A 192 3.08 -8.85 -28.49
C ASN A 192 2.08 -9.78 -29.22
N SER A 193 2.05 -11.07 -28.86
CA SER A 193 1.12 -12.08 -29.36
C SER A 193 0.96 -13.22 -28.37
N LYS A 194 0.01 -14.14 -28.63
CA LYS A 194 -0.14 -15.35 -27.82
C LYS A 194 1.08 -16.27 -27.94
N GLU A 195 1.63 -16.42 -29.14
CA GLU A 195 2.81 -17.23 -29.42
C GLU A 195 4.04 -16.71 -28.65
N HIS A 196 4.23 -15.37 -28.66
CA HIS A 196 5.28 -14.71 -27.88
C HIS A 196 5.09 -14.96 -26.39
N GLY A 197 3.88 -14.75 -25.87
CA GLY A 197 3.57 -15.00 -24.46
C GLY A 197 3.74 -16.46 -24.05
N SER A 198 3.28 -17.42 -24.86
CA SER A 198 3.47 -18.85 -24.60
C SER A 198 4.95 -19.25 -24.52
N LYS A 199 5.80 -18.66 -25.39
CA LYS A 199 7.23 -18.87 -25.35
C LYS A 199 7.85 -18.39 -24.04
N ILE A 200 7.51 -17.16 -23.60
CA ILE A 200 7.99 -16.60 -22.33
C ILE A 200 7.53 -17.44 -21.15
N LEU A 201 6.24 -17.81 -21.08
CA LEU A 201 5.71 -18.63 -19.99
C LEU A 201 6.41 -19.98 -19.90
N LYS A 202 6.70 -20.60 -21.04
CA LYS A 202 7.46 -21.86 -21.09
C LYS A 202 8.89 -21.69 -20.56
N GLU A 203 9.55 -20.59 -20.90
CA GLU A 203 10.92 -20.30 -20.46
C GLU A 203 11.02 -20.12 -18.95
N VAL A 204 9.98 -19.51 -18.32
CA VAL A 204 9.89 -19.38 -16.86
C VAL A 204 9.22 -20.59 -16.17
N ASN A 205 8.98 -21.68 -16.88
CA ASN A 205 8.33 -22.90 -16.38
C ASN A 205 6.89 -22.70 -15.86
N LEU A 206 6.12 -21.81 -16.47
CA LEU A 206 4.72 -21.59 -16.16
C LEU A 206 3.80 -22.23 -17.23
N LYS A 207 2.61 -22.67 -16.77
CA LYS A 207 1.58 -23.20 -17.66
C LYS A 207 0.85 -22.06 -18.38
N GLU A 208 0.41 -22.28 -19.63
CA GLU A 208 -0.33 -21.26 -20.39
C GLU A 208 -1.69 -20.89 -19.78
N ASN A 209 -2.30 -21.79 -19.02
CA ASN A 209 -3.59 -21.56 -18.37
C ASN A 209 -3.46 -21.02 -16.94
N VAL A 210 -2.25 -20.71 -16.46
CA VAL A 210 -2.00 -20.16 -15.13
C VAL A 210 -2.74 -18.82 -14.95
N ARG A 211 -3.25 -18.57 -13.75
CA ARG A 211 -3.89 -17.32 -13.40
C ARG A 211 -2.93 -16.41 -12.62
N PRO A 212 -3.10 -15.07 -12.73
CA PRO A 212 -2.20 -14.13 -12.05
C PRO A 212 -2.04 -14.38 -10.54
N GLU A 213 -3.13 -14.75 -9.85
CA GLU A 213 -3.11 -15.02 -8.42
C GLU A 213 -2.30 -16.26 -8.01
N GLU A 214 -1.99 -17.13 -8.95
CA GLU A 214 -1.20 -18.36 -8.70
C GLU A 214 0.31 -18.11 -8.76
N LEU A 215 0.74 -16.93 -9.25
CA LEU A 215 2.15 -16.60 -9.40
C LEU A 215 2.77 -16.09 -8.10
N THR A 216 4.02 -16.46 -7.88
CA THR A 216 4.86 -15.82 -6.87
C THR A 216 5.41 -14.48 -7.36
N LEU A 217 6.02 -13.70 -6.49
CA LEU A 217 6.70 -12.46 -6.90
C LEU A 217 7.92 -12.77 -7.79
N GLU A 218 8.62 -13.87 -7.51
CA GLU A 218 9.75 -14.38 -8.28
C GLU A 218 9.35 -14.74 -9.71
N ASP A 219 8.15 -15.29 -9.91
CA ASP A 219 7.62 -15.58 -11.24
C ASP A 219 7.45 -14.31 -12.06
N PHE A 220 6.86 -13.25 -11.46
CA PHE A 220 6.73 -11.96 -12.12
C PHE A 220 8.08 -11.29 -12.40
N ALA A 221 9.05 -11.41 -11.49
CA ALA A 221 10.40 -10.90 -11.70
C ALA A 221 11.06 -11.59 -12.92
N ARG A 222 10.98 -12.93 -13.00
CA ARG A 222 11.52 -13.68 -14.16
C ARG A 222 10.86 -13.29 -15.48
N ILE A 223 9.54 -13.07 -15.49
CA ILE A 223 8.84 -12.59 -16.69
C ILE A 223 9.34 -11.18 -17.07
N ALA A 224 9.57 -10.31 -16.09
CA ALA A 224 10.04 -8.95 -16.34
C ALA A 224 11.46 -8.89 -16.93
N GLU A 225 12.32 -9.84 -16.58
CA GLU A 225 13.69 -9.95 -17.10
C GLU A 225 13.74 -10.44 -18.56
N LEU A 226 12.73 -11.19 -19.00
CA LEU A 226 12.65 -11.70 -20.37
C LEU A 226 11.97 -10.75 -21.35
N LEU A 227 11.34 -9.70 -20.89
CA LEU A 227 10.65 -8.69 -21.68
C LEU A 227 11.51 -7.45 -21.89
#